data_9db2fd04d5202fbea7851070c3d83991
#
_entry.id   9db2fd04d5202fbea7851070c3d83991
#
_cell.length_a   1.000
_cell.length_b   1.000
_cell.length_c   1.000
_cell.angle_alpha   90.00
_cell.angle_beta   90.00
_cell.angle_gamma   90.00
#
_symmetry.space_group_name_H-M   'P 1'
#
loop_
_entity.id
_entity.type
_entity.pdbx_description
1 polymer ?
#
loop_
_entity_poly.entity_id
_entity_poly.type
_entity_poly.pdbx_seq_one_letter_code
_entity_poly.pdbx_strand_id
1 'polypeptide(L)'
;MTQVARHTLVAFVVTLLLGLPAALHASDDPKPAARPNIVFIMADDLGWADVAFHGGNAPTPQLDRLAREGLELRQHYVAPVCSPTRTGLMTGRCWSRFGVTTPTNTRALPWDTVTLPRALKSAGYDTCITGKWHLGSLPEQGPNHFGFDHSYGSLAGGVSPWNHRYKQGPFSRTWHRNEKLIEETGHVTDLIAAEAVRWIESRGNGPFFLYVPFTAVHLPIKEPAEWVD
;
A
#
# COMPACT_ATOMS: atom_id res chain seq x y z
N MET A 1 -72.53 -28.15 13.10
CA MET A 1 -71.41 -27.44 13.78
C MET A 1 -71.81 -25.97 13.90
N THR A 2 -72.03 -25.49 15.07
CA THR A 2 -72.54 -24.13 15.34
C THR A 2 -71.43 -23.07 15.08
N GLN A 3 -71.84 -21.88 14.74
CA GLN A 3 -70.96 -20.77 14.42
C GLN A 3 -69.92 -20.46 15.51
N VAL A 4 -70.23 -20.73 16.76
CA VAL A 4 -69.38 -20.58 17.93
C VAL A 4 -68.16 -21.53 17.88
N ALA A 5 -68.34 -22.79 17.41
CA ALA A 5 -67.24 -23.76 17.32
C ALA A 5 -66.21 -23.38 16.22
N ARG A 6 -66.65 -22.67 15.16
CA ARG A 6 -65.72 -22.17 14.12
C ARG A 6 -64.86 -20.99 14.57
N HIS A 7 -65.41 -20.08 15.39
CA HIS A 7 -64.64 -18.93 15.91
C HIS A 7 -63.63 -19.36 16.97
N THR A 8 -63.91 -20.40 17.79
CA THR A 8 -63.00 -20.91 18.78
C THR A 8 -61.82 -21.63 18.10
N LEU A 9 -62.07 -22.38 17.02
CA LEU A 9 -61.04 -23.06 16.29
C LEU A 9 -60.09 -22.09 15.56
N VAL A 10 -60.64 -21.02 14.95
CA VAL A 10 -59.83 -19.97 14.31
C VAL A 10 -58.99 -19.21 15.33
N ALA A 11 -59.56 -18.85 16.48
CA ALA A 11 -58.77 -18.19 17.54
C ALA A 11 -57.63 -19.05 18.06
N PHE A 12 -57.83 -20.38 18.22
CA PHE A 12 -56.76 -21.31 18.67
C PHE A 12 -55.63 -21.48 17.65
N VAL A 13 -55.97 -21.51 16.37
CA VAL A 13 -54.96 -21.60 15.29
C VAL A 13 -54.16 -20.30 15.15
N VAL A 14 -54.82 -19.13 15.28
CA VAL A 14 -54.15 -17.82 15.23
C VAL A 14 -53.23 -17.62 16.46
N THR A 15 -53.65 -18.06 17.65
CA THR A 15 -52.81 -17.96 18.85
C THR A 15 -51.62 -18.95 18.78
N LEU A 16 -51.77 -20.11 18.15
CA LEU A 16 -50.65 -21.07 17.95
C LEU A 16 -49.64 -20.58 16.93
N LEU A 17 -50.07 -19.79 15.92
CA LEU A 17 -49.17 -19.17 14.94
C LEU A 17 -48.45 -17.94 15.44
N LEU A 18 -49.01 -17.22 16.47
CA LEU A 18 -48.37 -16.08 17.10
C LEU A 18 -47.45 -16.43 18.27
N GLY A 19 -47.51 -17.71 18.71
CA GLY A 19 -46.73 -18.21 19.85
C GLY A 19 -45.44 -18.94 19.48
N LEU A 20 -45.01 -18.89 18.23
CA LEU A 20 -43.66 -19.37 17.90
C LEU A 20 -42.63 -18.36 18.42
N PRO A 21 -41.85 -18.71 19.45
CA PRO A 21 -40.87 -17.78 19.98
C PRO A 21 -39.88 -17.43 18.85
N ALA A 22 -39.56 -16.19 18.74
CA ALA A 22 -38.41 -15.66 18.02
C ALA A 22 -37.08 -16.17 18.64
N ALA A 23 -36.93 -17.50 18.68
CA ALA A 23 -35.77 -18.20 19.23
C ALA A 23 -34.84 -18.74 18.12
N LEU A 24 -34.84 -18.08 16.94
CA LEU A 24 -33.95 -18.42 15.84
C LEU A 24 -33.11 -17.21 15.39
N HIS A 25 -32.71 -16.40 16.34
CA HIS A 25 -31.60 -15.46 16.12
C HIS A 25 -30.62 -15.59 17.29
N ALA A 26 -30.07 -16.79 17.47
CA ALA A 26 -28.68 -16.82 17.84
C ALA A 26 -27.95 -16.33 16.58
N SER A 27 -27.82 -15.04 16.41
CA SER A 27 -26.77 -14.50 15.56
C SER A 27 -25.47 -14.98 16.18
N ASP A 28 -24.87 -16.04 15.61
CA ASP A 28 -23.43 -16.10 15.63
C ASP A 28 -22.97 -14.78 15.06
N ASP A 29 -22.71 -13.80 15.93
CA ASP A 29 -22.00 -12.59 15.52
C ASP A 29 -20.75 -13.08 14.83
N PRO A 30 -20.60 -12.86 13.52
CA PRO A 30 -19.46 -13.39 12.82
C PRO A 30 -18.23 -12.85 13.54
N LYS A 31 -17.46 -13.75 14.13
CA LYS A 31 -16.19 -13.40 14.77
C LYS A 31 -15.50 -12.40 13.85
N PRO A 32 -15.15 -11.20 14.32
CA PRO A 32 -14.59 -10.17 13.46
C PRO A 32 -13.48 -10.78 12.62
N ALA A 33 -13.61 -10.72 11.30
CA ALA A 33 -12.63 -11.30 10.39
C ALA A 33 -11.25 -10.74 10.78
N ALA A 34 -10.26 -11.62 10.91
CA ALA A 34 -8.91 -11.22 11.25
C ALA A 34 -8.44 -10.22 10.18
N ARG A 35 -8.00 -9.05 10.61
CA ARG A 35 -7.48 -8.02 9.70
C ARG A 35 -6.18 -8.53 9.07
N PRO A 36 -6.10 -8.66 7.73
CA PRO A 36 -4.91 -9.18 7.06
C PRO A 36 -3.75 -8.18 7.14
N ASN A 37 -2.53 -8.70 7.11
CA ASN A 37 -1.36 -7.87 6.78
C ASN A 37 -1.43 -7.46 5.31
N ILE A 38 -1.00 -6.23 5.02
CA ILE A 38 -1.00 -5.65 3.68
C ILE A 38 0.43 -5.30 3.31
N VAL A 39 0.96 -5.96 2.27
CA VAL A 39 2.24 -5.60 1.65
C VAL A 39 1.95 -5.08 0.25
N PHE A 40 2.27 -3.82 0.00
CA PHE A 40 2.09 -3.17 -1.29
C PHE A 40 3.45 -2.88 -1.91
N ILE A 41 3.82 -3.62 -2.95
CA ILE A 41 5.08 -3.47 -3.67
C ILE A 41 4.82 -2.67 -4.95
N MET A 42 5.66 -1.68 -5.24
CA MET A 42 5.59 -0.85 -6.44
C MET A 42 6.96 -0.78 -7.10
N ALA A 43 7.03 -1.09 -8.38
CA ALA A 43 8.17 -0.78 -9.22
C ALA A 43 8.03 0.64 -9.80
N ASP A 44 9.16 1.29 -10.13
CA ASP A 44 9.19 2.64 -10.69
C ASP A 44 9.64 2.56 -12.16
N ASP A 45 8.79 3.06 -13.05
CA ASP A 45 9.00 3.05 -14.51
C ASP A 45 9.08 1.64 -15.14
N LEU A 46 8.53 0.60 -14.50
CA LEU A 46 8.44 -0.74 -15.06
C LEU A 46 7.31 -0.80 -16.09
N GLY A 47 7.64 -1.16 -17.33
CA GLY A 47 6.67 -1.35 -18.39
C GLY A 47 5.85 -2.64 -18.23
N TRP A 48 4.63 -2.64 -18.73
CA TRP A 48 3.75 -3.81 -18.67
C TRP A 48 4.38 -5.05 -19.34
N ALA A 49 5.07 -4.86 -20.46
CA ALA A 49 5.71 -5.93 -21.22
C ALA A 49 7.14 -6.25 -20.76
N ASP A 50 7.63 -5.65 -19.68
CA ASP A 50 9.01 -5.89 -19.20
C ASP A 50 9.12 -7.16 -18.34
N VAL A 51 8.00 -7.65 -17.82
CA VAL A 51 7.94 -8.87 -17.00
C VAL A 51 7.78 -10.12 -17.87
N ALA A 52 8.39 -11.24 -17.47
CA ALA A 52 8.45 -12.45 -18.28
C ALA A 52 7.07 -13.03 -18.60
N PHE A 53 6.11 -13.02 -17.67
CA PHE A 53 4.75 -13.52 -17.91
C PHE A 53 3.92 -12.68 -18.88
N HIS A 54 4.39 -11.49 -19.27
CA HIS A 54 3.85 -10.67 -20.36
C HIS A 54 4.71 -10.68 -21.62
N GLY A 55 5.72 -11.54 -21.68
CA GLY A 55 6.60 -11.70 -22.84
C GLY A 55 7.89 -10.86 -22.77
N GLY A 56 8.20 -10.26 -21.62
CA GLY A 56 9.46 -9.58 -21.37
C GLY A 56 10.66 -10.54 -21.44
N ASN A 57 11.82 -10.01 -21.80
CA ASN A 57 13.06 -10.78 -21.93
C ASN A 57 13.84 -10.91 -20.61
N ALA A 58 13.51 -10.13 -19.61
CA ALA A 58 14.12 -10.24 -18.28
C ALA A 58 13.46 -11.36 -17.47
N PRO A 59 14.22 -12.27 -16.84
CA PRO A 59 13.65 -13.30 -15.99
C PRO A 59 13.00 -12.68 -14.74
N THR A 60 11.71 -12.96 -14.52
CA THR A 60 10.97 -12.47 -13.34
C THR A 60 10.29 -13.60 -12.57
N PRO A 61 11.03 -14.65 -12.13
CA PRO A 61 10.43 -15.90 -11.65
C PRO A 61 9.54 -15.73 -10.43
N GLN A 62 9.81 -14.77 -9.54
CA GLN A 62 9.01 -14.51 -8.37
C GLN A 62 7.71 -13.74 -8.71
N LEU A 63 7.78 -12.80 -9.66
CA LEU A 63 6.57 -12.11 -10.16
C LEU A 63 5.69 -13.07 -10.95
N ASP A 64 6.30 -13.94 -11.78
CA ASP A 64 5.58 -14.98 -12.53
C ASP A 64 4.85 -15.94 -11.58
N ARG A 65 5.50 -16.32 -10.46
CA ARG A 65 4.86 -17.14 -9.43
C ARG A 65 3.69 -16.42 -8.79
N LEU A 66 3.88 -15.17 -8.39
CA LEU A 66 2.83 -14.35 -7.79
C LEU A 66 1.63 -14.17 -8.72
N ALA A 67 1.88 -13.95 -10.02
CA ALA A 67 0.83 -13.84 -11.03
C ALA A 67 0.03 -15.15 -11.19
N ARG A 68 0.69 -16.32 -11.11
CA ARG A 68 0.02 -17.62 -11.19
C ARG A 68 -0.77 -18.00 -9.93
N GLU A 69 -0.29 -17.59 -8.76
CA GLU A 69 -0.90 -17.91 -7.46
C GLU A 69 -1.95 -16.87 -7.03
N GLY A 70 -1.96 -15.71 -7.64
CA GLY A 70 -2.80 -14.56 -7.28
C GLY A 70 -3.81 -14.18 -8.35
N LEU A 71 -4.17 -12.91 -8.36
CA LEU A 71 -5.10 -12.31 -9.32
C LEU A 71 -4.38 -11.23 -10.15
N GLU A 72 -4.42 -11.36 -11.46
CA GLU A 72 -3.97 -10.32 -12.38
C GLU A 72 -5.08 -9.31 -12.69
N LEU A 73 -4.84 -8.03 -12.44
CA LEU A 73 -5.74 -6.94 -12.76
C LEU A 73 -5.40 -6.36 -14.14
N ARG A 74 -6.04 -6.86 -15.20
CA ARG A 74 -5.74 -6.48 -16.60
C ARG A 74 -6.15 -5.07 -17.00
N GLN A 75 -6.98 -4.41 -16.20
CA GLN A 75 -7.48 -3.06 -16.46
C GLN A 75 -7.19 -2.15 -15.23
N HIS A 76 -6.00 -2.25 -14.70
CA HIS A 76 -5.53 -1.39 -13.62
C HIS A 76 -4.56 -0.37 -14.19
N TYR A 77 -4.95 0.91 -14.16
CA TYR A 77 -4.20 2.01 -14.75
C TYR A 77 -3.68 2.95 -13.68
N VAL A 78 -2.49 3.48 -13.90
CA VAL A 78 -1.85 4.48 -13.06
C VAL A 78 -1.58 5.75 -13.87
N ALA A 79 -1.18 6.85 -13.23
CA ALA A 79 -0.73 8.02 -13.96
C ALA A 79 0.61 7.73 -14.69
N PRO A 80 0.90 8.43 -15.80
CA PRO A 80 2.08 8.15 -16.60
C PRO A 80 3.42 8.58 -15.96
N VAL A 81 3.40 9.15 -14.76
CA VAL A 81 4.57 9.61 -14.02
C VAL A 81 4.40 9.43 -12.50
N CYS A 82 5.52 9.48 -11.79
CA CYS A 82 5.65 9.00 -10.40
C CYS A 82 4.86 9.80 -9.35
N SER A 83 5.03 11.13 -9.21
CA SER A 83 4.32 11.89 -8.16
C SER A 83 2.79 11.87 -8.33
N PRO A 84 2.22 12.01 -9.52
CA PRO A 84 0.79 11.84 -9.76
C PRO A 84 0.28 10.44 -9.34
N THR A 85 0.96 9.37 -9.76
CA THR A 85 0.60 7.99 -9.37
C THR A 85 0.58 7.82 -7.85
N ARG A 86 1.65 8.29 -7.18
CA ARG A 86 1.80 8.20 -5.72
C ARG A 86 0.76 9.05 -4.98
N THR A 87 0.43 10.23 -5.51
CA THR A 87 -0.67 11.05 -4.99
C THR A 87 -2.01 10.31 -5.07
N GLY A 88 -2.29 9.69 -6.20
CA GLY A 88 -3.51 8.89 -6.39
C GLY A 88 -3.58 7.72 -5.41
N LEU A 89 -2.49 6.94 -5.28
CA LEU A 89 -2.40 5.82 -4.35
C LEU A 89 -2.58 6.26 -2.89
N MET A 90 -1.88 7.31 -2.47
CA MET A 90 -1.93 7.77 -1.08
C MET A 90 -3.27 8.38 -0.68
N THR A 91 -4.04 8.92 -1.62
CA THR A 91 -5.25 9.68 -1.31
C THR A 91 -6.55 9.02 -1.77
N GLY A 92 -6.48 8.01 -2.64
CA GLY A 92 -7.66 7.44 -3.31
C GLY A 92 -8.37 8.44 -4.22
N ARG A 93 -7.70 9.55 -4.62
CA ARG A 93 -8.29 10.63 -5.42
C ARG A 93 -7.45 10.90 -6.66
N CYS A 94 -8.09 11.43 -7.70
CA CYS A 94 -7.36 11.89 -8.88
C CYS A 94 -6.33 12.97 -8.47
N TRP A 95 -5.10 12.76 -8.85
CA TRP A 95 -3.94 13.59 -8.51
C TRP A 95 -4.06 15.05 -8.95
N SER A 96 -4.77 15.29 -10.07
CA SER A 96 -4.99 16.65 -10.58
C SER A 96 -5.79 17.53 -9.61
N ARG A 97 -6.59 16.93 -8.70
CA ARG A 97 -7.29 17.67 -7.64
C ARG A 97 -6.36 18.30 -6.61
N PHE A 98 -5.12 17.79 -6.55
CA PHE A 98 -4.04 18.34 -5.72
C PHE A 98 -3.09 19.23 -6.51
N GLY A 99 -3.36 19.48 -7.79
CA GLY A 99 -2.45 20.20 -8.69
C GLY A 99 -1.18 19.42 -9.05
N VAL A 100 -1.11 18.12 -8.73
CA VAL A 100 0.06 17.26 -8.96
C VAL A 100 -0.09 16.59 -10.33
N THR A 101 0.37 17.26 -11.38
CA THR A 101 0.28 16.77 -12.77
C THR A 101 1.63 16.33 -13.35
N THR A 102 2.71 16.64 -12.65
CA THR A 102 4.10 16.34 -13.04
C THR A 102 4.89 15.85 -11.82
N PRO A 103 6.06 15.22 -12.00
CA PRO A 103 6.97 14.91 -10.88
C PRO A 103 7.34 16.17 -10.10
N THR A 104 7.33 16.08 -8.77
CA THR A 104 7.64 17.22 -7.90
C THR A 104 8.50 16.82 -6.71
N ASN A 105 9.46 17.67 -6.36
CA ASN A 105 10.26 17.54 -5.13
C ASN A 105 9.71 18.44 -3.99
N THR A 106 8.77 19.32 -4.29
CA THR A 106 8.06 20.08 -3.26
C THR A 106 6.94 19.25 -2.66
N ARG A 107 6.44 19.68 -1.51
CA ARG A 107 5.32 18.99 -0.85
C ARG A 107 4.09 18.95 -1.76
N ALA A 108 3.65 17.73 -2.10
CA ALA A 108 2.56 17.48 -3.03
C ALA A 108 1.17 17.54 -2.36
N LEU A 109 1.08 17.19 -1.08
CA LEU A 109 -0.19 17.05 -0.37
C LEU A 109 -0.35 18.11 0.73
N PRO A 110 -1.54 18.67 0.92
CA PRO A 110 -1.88 19.42 2.14
C PRO A 110 -1.63 18.60 3.40
N TRP A 111 -1.28 19.27 4.52
CA TRP A 111 -0.93 18.58 5.77
C TRP A 111 -2.07 17.79 6.39
N ASP A 112 -3.30 18.21 6.19
CA ASP A 112 -4.53 17.64 6.70
C ASP A 112 -5.11 16.54 5.80
N THR A 113 -4.45 16.23 4.69
CA THR A 113 -4.90 15.19 3.76
C THR A 113 -5.03 13.84 4.48
N VAL A 114 -6.21 13.24 4.40
CA VAL A 114 -6.40 11.85 4.81
C VAL A 114 -5.72 10.95 3.78
N THR A 115 -4.64 10.32 4.20
CA THR A 115 -3.85 9.41 3.37
C THR A 115 -4.15 7.96 3.70
N LEU A 116 -3.83 7.04 2.78
CA LEU A 116 -3.98 5.60 2.99
C LEU A 116 -3.34 5.12 4.32
N PRO A 117 -2.06 5.46 4.63
CA PRO A 117 -1.49 5.05 5.91
C PRO A 117 -2.19 5.69 7.12
N ARG A 118 -2.66 6.95 7.04
CA ARG A 118 -3.47 7.55 8.13
C ARG A 118 -4.77 6.79 8.37
N ALA A 119 -5.48 6.43 7.30
CA ALA A 119 -6.72 5.67 7.38
C ALA A 119 -6.49 4.27 7.97
N LEU A 120 -5.45 3.57 7.52
CA LEU A 120 -5.09 2.26 8.05
C LEU A 120 -4.62 2.33 9.51
N LYS A 121 -3.85 3.35 9.87
CA LYS A 121 -3.45 3.59 11.26
C LYS A 121 -4.66 3.81 12.17
N SER A 122 -5.67 4.58 11.73
CA SER A 122 -6.91 4.74 12.49
C SER A 122 -7.72 3.44 12.62
N ALA A 123 -7.50 2.48 11.72
CA ALA A 123 -8.04 1.13 11.80
C ALA A 123 -7.14 0.16 12.62
N GLY A 124 -6.08 0.65 13.27
CA GLY A 124 -5.18 -0.11 14.13
C GLY A 124 -4.11 -0.90 13.42
N TYR A 125 -3.68 -0.46 12.24
CA TYR A 125 -2.52 -1.00 11.53
C TYR A 125 -1.24 -0.26 11.93
N ASP A 126 -0.15 -1.01 12.13
CA ASP A 126 1.20 -0.43 12.08
C ASP A 126 1.55 -0.12 10.63
N THR A 127 2.22 1.02 10.38
CA THR A 127 2.42 1.51 9.02
C THR A 127 3.89 1.78 8.71
N CYS A 128 4.37 1.26 7.59
CA CYS A 128 5.76 1.40 7.16
C CYS A 128 5.87 1.69 5.67
N ILE A 129 6.85 2.50 5.30
CA ILE A 129 7.34 2.67 3.93
C ILE A 129 8.84 2.38 3.87
N THR A 130 9.26 1.54 2.92
CA THR A 130 10.67 1.34 2.58
C THR A 130 10.88 1.56 1.10
N GLY A 131 11.51 2.67 0.71
CA GLY A 131 11.76 3.02 -0.68
C GLY A 131 11.51 4.48 -1.03
N LYS A 132 10.98 4.72 -2.23
CA LYS A 132 10.79 6.05 -2.80
C LYS A 132 9.48 6.71 -2.35
N TRP A 133 9.57 7.88 -1.70
CA TRP A 133 8.41 8.71 -1.33
C TRP A 133 7.89 9.57 -2.47
N HIS A 134 8.66 10.55 -2.89
CA HIS A 134 8.43 11.48 -4.00
C HIS A 134 7.11 12.32 -3.92
N LEU A 135 6.69 12.66 -2.71
CA LEU A 135 5.59 13.60 -2.45
C LEU A 135 6.02 14.77 -1.55
N GLY A 136 7.34 15.04 -1.52
CA GLY A 136 8.03 16.05 -0.75
C GLY A 136 9.42 15.55 -0.38
N SER A 137 10.47 16.27 -0.78
CA SER A 137 11.86 15.78 -0.72
C SER A 137 12.68 16.33 0.43
N LEU A 138 12.05 17.01 1.37
CA LEU A 138 12.66 17.43 2.64
C LEU A 138 12.16 16.56 3.79
N PRO A 139 12.98 16.34 4.83
CA PRO A 139 12.58 15.49 5.97
C PRO A 139 11.24 15.91 6.59
N GLU A 140 11.02 17.20 6.76
CA GLU A 140 9.75 17.77 7.27
C GLU A 140 8.55 17.59 6.33
N GLN A 141 8.79 17.09 5.12
CA GLN A 141 7.76 16.75 4.12
C GLN A 141 7.70 15.24 3.88
N GLY A 142 8.38 14.48 4.73
CA GLY A 142 8.54 13.04 4.61
C GLY A 142 7.29 12.23 4.99
N PRO A 143 7.34 10.92 4.76
CA PRO A 143 6.20 10.01 4.95
C PRO A 143 5.64 9.99 6.37
N ASN A 144 6.48 10.19 7.39
CA ASN A 144 6.05 10.18 8.79
C ASN A 144 4.98 11.25 9.07
N HIS A 145 5.07 12.40 8.39
CA HIS A 145 4.07 13.48 8.49
C HIS A 145 2.73 13.13 7.79
N PHE A 146 2.71 12.04 7.03
CA PHE A 146 1.52 11.59 6.28
C PHE A 146 0.99 10.23 6.74
N GLY A 147 1.38 9.77 7.95
CA GLY A 147 0.77 8.64 8.64
C GLY A 147 1.59 7.36 8.70
N PHE A 148 2.80 7.34 8.15
CA PHE A 148 3.71 6.21 8.36
C PHE A 148 4.40 6.30 9.73
N ASP A 149 4.42 5.20 10.48
CA ASP A 149 5.12 5.07 11.76
C ASP A 149 6.63 4.90 11.55
N HIS A 150 7.00 4.18 10.49
CA HIS A 150 8.38 3.97 10.08
C HIS A 150 8.56 4.34 8.61
N SER A 151 9.67 5.00 8.29
CA SER A 151 10.03 5.32 6.92
C SER A 151 11.52 5.15 6.67
N TYR A 152 11.86 4.66 5.48
CA TYR A 152 13.24 4.45 5.06
C TYR A 152 13.35 4.57 3.55
N GLY A 153 14.44 5.16 3.05
CA GLY A 153 14.73 5.23 1.63
C GLY A 153 14.90 6.65 1.10
N SER A 154 14.40 6.92 -0.11
CA SER A 154 14.53 8.21 -0.78
C SER A 154 13.31 9.09 -0.65
N LEU A 155 13.48 10.32 -0.18
CA LEU A 155 12.42 11.34 -0.25
C LEU A 155 12.22 11.87 -1.66
N ALA A 156 13.28 11.93 -2.48
CA ALA A 156 13.25 12.46 -3.84
C ALA A 156 12.79 11.43 -4.88
N GLY A 157 12.60 11.94 -6.10
CA GLY A 157 12.11 11.18 -7.26
C GLY A 157 13.03 10.09 -7.80
N GLY A 158 14.27 10.06 -7.39
CA GLY A 158 15.25 9.05 -7.75
C GLY A 158 16.53 9.24 -6.96
N VAL A 159 17.40 8.24 -7.00
CA VAL A 159 18.73 8.28 -6.39
C VAL A 159 19.71 7.48 -7.24
N SER A 160 20.98 7.80 -7.13
CA SER A 160 22.03 6.90 -7.65
C SER A 160 22.03 5.61 -6.83
N PRO A 161 22.06 4.42 -7.46
CA PRO A 161 21.91 3.16 -6.75
C PRO A 161 22.96 2.87 -5.67
N TRP A 162 24.14 3.47 -5.75
CA TRP A 162 25.25 3.19 -4.86
C TRP A 162 25.58 4.29 -3.84
N ASN A 163 25.38 5.58 -4.21
CA ASN A 163 25.68 6.69 -3.30
C ASN A 163 24.44 7.37 -2.74
N HIS A 164 23.25 6.91 -3.13
CA HIS A 164 21.93 7.33 -2.67
C HIS A 164 21.68 8.83 -2.82
N ARG A 165 22.39 9.49 -3.74
CA ARG A 165 22.20 10.92 -4.01
C ARG A 165 21.34 11.13 -5.24
N TYR A 166 20.38 12.02 -5.10
CA TYR A 166 19.62 12.56 -6.22
C TYR A 166 20.42 13.69 -6.86
N LYS A 167 20.30 13.99 -8.08
CA LYS A 167 20.95 15.10 -8.82
C LYS A 167 21.78 16.07 -7.94
N GLN A 168 22.15 17.21 -8.46
CA GLN A 168 22.77 18.28 -7.68
C GLN A 168 21.70 19.24 -7.11
N GLY A 169 22.05 20.05 -6.12
CA GLY A 169 21.17 21.04 -5.52
C GLY A 169 20.53 20.62 -4.18
N PRO A 170 19.50 21.32 -3.74
CA PRO A 170 18.96 21.20 -2.38
C PRO A 170 18.36 19.82 -2.08
N PHE A 171 17.97 19.08 -3.09
CA PHE A 171 17.42 17.73 -2.95
C PHE A 171 18.44 16.62 -3.22
N SER A 172 19.73 16.91 -3.23
CA SER A 172 20.77 15.91 -3.50
C SER A 172 20.84 14.85 -2.40
N ARG A 173 20.68 15.23 -1.14
CA ARG A 173 20.69 14.32 0.02
C ARG A 173 19.25 14.09 0.47
N THR A 174 18.71 12.94 0.15
CA THR A 174 17.30 12.58 0.47
C THR A 174 17.15 11.17 1.02
N TRP A 175 18.27 10.44 1.18
CA TRP A 175 18.25 9.13 1.81
C TRP A 175 18.05 9.29 3.31
N HIS A 176 17.02 8.65 3.85
CA HIS A 176 16.56 8.94 5.20
C HIS A 176 16.11 7.66 5.94
N ARG A 177 16.07 7.77 7.25
CA ARG A 177 15.36 6.87 8.16
C ARG A 177 14.51 7.72 9.11
N ASN A 178 13.20 7.56 9.03
CA ASN A 178 12.23 8.44 9.67
C ASN A 178 12.48 9.91 9.25
N GLU A 179 12.62 10.81 10.21
CA GLU A 179 12.82 12.26 9.92
C GLU A 179 14.30 12.64 9.79
N LYS A 180 15.22 11.67 9.74
CA LYS A 180 16.66 11.93 9.71
C LYS A 180 17.28 11.49 8.40
N LEU A 181 18.04 12.41 7.78
CA LEU A 181 18.90 12.05 6.66
C LEU A 181 20.05 11.19 7.18
N ILE A 182 20.34 10.12 6.45
CA ILE A 182 21.42 9.17 6.75
C ILE A 182 22.34 8.98 5.55
N GLU A 183 23.52 8.46 5.82
CA GLU A 183 24.43 7.94 4.78
C GLU A 183 24.69 6.46 5.08
N GLU A 184 24.64 5.65 4.04
CA GLU A 184 24.70 4.21 4.13
C GLU A 184 25.41 3.66 2.88
N THR A 185 25.98 2.47 2.97
CA THR A 185 26.63 1.79 1.85
C THR A 185 25.79 0.57 1.43
N GLY A 186 25.77 0.28 0.14
CA GLY A 186 25.01 -0.84 -0.41
C GLY A 186 24.19 -0.41 -1.62
N HIS A 187 23.71 -1.40 -2.38
CA HIS A 187 22.82 -1.13 -3.50
C HIS A 187 21.42 -0.77 -3.01
N VAL A 188 20.81 0.24 -3.61
CA VAL A 188 19.53 0.80 -3.17
C VAL A 188 18.41 -0.25 -3.11
N THR A 189 18.35 -1.16 -4.07
CA THR A 189 17.31 -2.21 -4.13
C THR A 189 17.45 -3.18 -2.97
N ASP A 190 18.67 -3.61 -2.66
CA ASP A 190 18.94 -4.52 -1.55
C ASP A 190 18.65 -3.88 -0.19
N LEU A 191 19.05 -2.61 -0.03
CA LEU A 191 18.79 -1.85 1.19
C LEU A 191 17.29 -1.69 1.46
N ILE A 192 16.51 -1.36 0.43
CA ILE A 192 15.05 -1.24 0.54
C ILE A 192 14.42 -2.59 0.94
N ALA A 193 14.82 -3.67 0.28
CA ALA A 193 14.32 -5.01 0.56
C ALA A 193 14.71 -5.49 1.96
N ALA A 194 15.99 -5.31 2.34
CA ALA A 194 16.48 -5.69 3.67
C ALA A 194 15.79 -4.93 4.80
N GLU A 195 15.53 -3.64 4.63
CA GLU A 195 14.78 -2.86 5.62
C GLU A 195 13.33 -3.33 5.74
N ALA A 196 12.69 -3.66 4.62
CA ALA A 196 11.33 -4.20 4.60
C ALA A 196 11.24 -5.51 5.40
N VAL A 197 12.18 -6.43 5.16
CA VAL A 197 12.26 -7.73 5.87
C VAL A 197 12.51 -7.51 7.36
N ARG A 198 13.51 -6.70 7.72
CA ARG A 198 13.82 -6.37 9.14
C ARG A 198 12.60 -5.79 9.86
N TRP A 199 11.87 -4.92 9.18
CA TRP A 199 10.68 -4.32 9.77
C TRP A 199 9.58 -5.35 9.99
N ILE A 200 9.31 -6.24 9.03
CA ILE A 200 8.33 -7.34 9.19
C ILE A 200 8.74 -8.22 10.38
N GLU A 201 9.99 -8.66 10.45
CA GLU A 201 10.51 -9.52 11.52
C GLU A 201 10.41 -8.89 12.91
N SER A 202 10.45 -7.56 12.98
CA SER A 202 10.30 -6.82 14.25
C SER A 202 8.84 -6.67 14.70
N ARG A 203 7.84 -7.12 13.91
CA ARG A 203 6.42 -6.94 14.26
C ARG A 203 5.92 -7.98 15.24
N GLY A 204 4.97 -7.56 16.06
CA GLY A 204 4.17 -8.47 16.89
C GLY A 204 2.96 -9.03 16.12
N ASN A 205 1.92 -9.41 16.85
CA ASN A 205 0.73 -10.06 16.31
C ASN A 205 -0.32 -9.11 15.72
N GLY A 206 -0.06 -7.80 15.66
CA GLY A 206 -0.98 -6.80 15.11
C GLY A 206 -0.98 -6.79 13.59
N PRO A 207 -2.05 -6.30 12.94
CA PRO A 207 -2.06 -6.11 11.49
C PRO A 207 -1.12 -4.97 11.10
N PHE A 208 -0.48 -5.09 9.93
CA PHE A 208 0.40 -4.06 9.42
C PHE A 208 0.14 -3.74 7.95
N PHE A 209 0.51 -2.53 7.58
CA PHE A 209 0.60 -2.04 6.22
C PHE A 209 2.04 -1.67 5.90
N LEU A 210 2.64 -2.39 4.96
CA LEU A 210 3.98 -2.14 4.45
C LEU A 210 3.90 -1.72 2.98
N TYR A 211 4.37 -0.52 2.69
CA TYR A 211 4.53 0.00 1.33
C TYR A 211 6.00 -0.07 0.92
N VAL A 212 6.30 -0.80 -0.16
CA VAL A 212 7.66 -1.02 -0.68
C VAL A 212 7.77 -0.45 -2.08
N PRO A 213 7.88 0.87 -2.24
CA PRO A 213 8.09 1.51 -3.53
C PRO A 213 9.58 1.48 -3.91
N PHE A 214 9.98 0.51 -4.70
CA PHE A 214 11.35 0.48 -5.23
C PHE A 214 11.65 1.69 -6.10
N THR A 215 12.92 2.04 -6.22
CA THR A 215 13.40 3.01 -7.22
C THR A 215 13.71 2.33 -8.56
N ALA A 216 13.88 1.02 -8.57
CA ALA A 216 14.06 0.23 -9.78
C ALA A 216 12.71 0.15 -10.54
N VAL A 217 12.70 0.21 -11.85
CA VAL A 217 13.85 0.26 -12.78
C VAL A 217 14.14 1.67 -13.30
N HIS A 218 13.71 2.71 -12.57
CA HIS A 218 13.94 4.12 -12.93
C HIS A 218 15.43 4.45 -13.03
N LEU A 219 15.79 5.30 -13.99
CA LEU A 219 17.16 5.76 -14.19
C LEU A 219 17.73 6.53 -12.97
N PRO A 220 19.05 6.45 -12.69
CA PRO A 220 20.09 5.73 -13.44
C PRO A 220 20.14 4.23 -13.10
N ILE A 221 20.32 3.39 -14.12
CA ILE A 221 20.52 1.95 -13.98
C ILE A 221 22.02 1.71 -13.80
N LYS A 222 22.40 1.18 -12.65
CA LYS A 222 23.79 0.80 -12.29
C LYS A 222 23.75 -0.42 -11.38
N GLU A 223 23.35 -1.52 -11.96
CA GLU A 223 23.16 -2.77 -11.23
C GLU A 223 24.51 -3.39 -10.81
N PRO A 224 24.52 -4.27 -9.81
CA PRO A 224 25.68 -5.10 -9.47
C PRO A 224 26.14 -5.91 -10.69
N ALA A 225 27.48 -6.15 -10.82
CA ALA A 225 28.08 -6.76 -11.99
C ALA A 225 27.50 -8.15 -12.30
N GLU A 226 27.14 -8.91 -11.30
CA GLU A 226 26.52 -10.23 -11.43
C GLU A 226 25.14 -10.25 -12.12
N TRP A 227 24.54 -9.08 -12.35
CA TRP A 227 23.24 -8.92 -13.03
C TRP A 227 23.37 -8.27 -14.42
N VAL A 228 24.59 -7.96 -14.87
CA VAL A 228 24.82 -7.18 -16.10
C VAL A 228 25.37 -8.04 -17.23
N ASP A 229 25.82 -9.29 -16.97
CA ASP A 229 26.44 -10.23 -17.94
C ASP A 229 25.39 -11.03 -18.75
#